data_e3c5dac9d0d47cc50d6df79d3cc77cb1
#
_entry.id   e3c5dac9d0d47cc50d6df79d3cc77cb1
#
_cell.length_a   1.000
_cell.length_b   1.000
_cell.length_c   1.000
_cell.angle_alpha   90.00
_cell.angle_beta   90.00
_cell.angle_gamma   90.00
#
_symmetry.space_group_name_H-M   'P 1'
#
loop_
_entity.id
_entity.type
_entity.pdbx_description
1 polymer ?
#
loop_
_entity_poly.entity_id
_entity_poly.type
_entity_poly.pdbx_seq_one_letter_code
_entity_poly.pdbx_strand_id
1 'polypeptide(L)'
;MRLAVFSPYGALHREGGLLYACANYLAKNGAEVCQLRCDGAISACGRDRRGGVVRSPFQCARCMNEQRALVSWAGGHSRDISGLLAIEDGLKTTEWIQGVPADALERVEFRGVNLWNACAEELRVRWDGVDLEADAAQRVADVRELFASYVRVALASERFIEQWKPDFTMISSVHDPMAHAYLLQAKLAKVEAAVWSFDPENECVVVEALSNPTRYETKLVLEGIASMRNDPRTWGPELTAVLHEVLTYLGYAPDRVV
;
A
#
# COMPACT_ATOMS: atom_id res chain seq x y z
N MET A 1 14.72 13.45 8.87
CA MET A 1 13.52 12.59 9.00
C MET A 1 13.62 11.45 8.00
N ARG A 2 13.36 10.22 8.44
CA ARG A 2 13.26 9.04 7.57
C ARG A 2 11.81 8.75 7.28
N LEU A 3 11.42 8.88 6.01
CA LEU A 3 10.06 8.69 5.53
C LEU A 3 9.95 7.35 4.83
N ALA A 4 9.14 6.44 5.36
CA ALA A 4 8.77 5.23 4.66
C ALA A 4 7.55 5.45 3.76
N VAL A 5 7.53 4.81 2.61
CA VAL A 5 6.38 4.78 1.70
C VAL A 5 6.00 3.33 1.45
N PHE A 6 4.72 3.01 1.63
CA PHE A 6 4.15 1.74 1.23
C PHE A 6 2.97 1.96 0.28
N SER A 7 3.21 1.63 -0.97
CA SER A 7 2.20 1.58 -2.01
C SER A 7 2.43 0.27 -2.78
N PRO A 8 1.61 -0.76 -2.55
CA PRO A 8 1.90 -2.11 -3.05
C PRO A 8 1.80 -2.22 -4.57
N TYR A 9 1.20 -1.24 -5.22
CA TYR A 9 0.97 -1.26 -6.67
C TYR A 9 1.59 -0.06 -7.37
N GLY A 10 2.15 -0.29 -8.57
CA GLY A 10 2.80 0.73 -9.38
C GLY A 10 1.86 1.63 -10.17
N ALA A 11 0.54 1.45 -10.09
CA ALA A 11 -0.37 2.38 -10.72
C ALA A 11 -0.46 3.67 -9.90
N LEU A 12 -0.37 4.78 -10.59
CA LEU A 12 -0.76 6.05 -10.03
C LEU A 12 -2.29 6.07 -9.93
N HIS A 13 -2.77 5.66 -8.78
CA HIS A 13 -4.11 5.97 -8.33
C HIS A 13 -4.17 7.44 -7.90
N ARG A 14 -5.38 8.01 -7.79
CA ARG A 14 -5.57 9.41 -7.38
C ARG A 14 -4.90 9.70 -6.03
N GLU A 15 -5.13 8.83 -5.04
CA GLU A 15 -4.51 8.89 -3.72
C GLU A 15 -2.99 8.70 -3.76
N GLY A 16 -2.52 7.76 -4.58
CA GLY A 16 -1.08 7.50 -4.75
C GLY A 16 -0.34 8.69 -5.35
N GLY A 17 -0.97 9.40 -6.26
CA GLY A 17 -0.39 10.61 -6.85
C GLY A 17 -0.11 11.68 -5.80
N LEU A 18 -1.08 12.00 -4.96
CA LEU A 18 -0.93 12.98 -3.89
C LEU A 18 0.09 12.51 -2.84
N LEU A 19 0.08 11.21 -2.48
CA LEU A 19 1.05 10.61 -1.58
C LEU A 19 2.49 10.82 -2.08
N TYR A 20 2.76 10.49 -3.35
CA TYR A 20 4.11 10.67 -3.92
C TYR A 20 4.49 12.14 -4.08
N ALA A 21 3.52 13.04 -4.31
CA ALA A 21 3.76 14.48 -4.29
C ALA A 21 4.23 14.95 -2.91
N CYS A 22 3.57 14.51 -1.84
CA CYS A 22 3.99 14.77 -0.46
C CYS A 22 5.39 14.20 -0.18
N ALA A 23 5.67 12.97 -0.60
CA ALA A 23 6.97 12.35 -0.43
C ALA A 23 8.09 13.13 -1.17
N ASN A 24 7.83 13.57 -2.41
CA ASN A 24 8.78 14.41 -3.18
C ASN A 24 9.06 15.73 -2.48
N TYR A 25 8.03 16.41 -2.00
CA TYR A 25 8.18 17.66 -1.27
C TYR A 25 9.04 17.46 -0.02
N LEU A 26 8.75 16.45 0.79
CA LEU A 26 9.50 16.15 2.00
C LEU A 26 10.96 15.78 1.69
N ALA A 27 11.21 15.01 0.62
CA ALA A 27 12.56 14.69 0.17
C ALA A 27 13.37 15.95 -0.20
N LYS A 28 12.76 16.89 -0.91
CA LYS A 28 13.38 18.17 -1.26
C LYS A 28 13.67 19.04 -0.04
N ASN A 29 12.96 18.82 1.06
CA ASN A 29 13.17 19.48 2.34
C ASN A 29 14.02 18.63 3.31
N GLY A 30 14.81 17.69 2.79
CA GLY A 30 15.80 16.94 3.55
C GLY A 30 15.31 15.65 4.21
N ALA A 31 14.10 15.16 3.87
CA ALA A 31 13.70 13.84 4.29
C ALA A 31 14.38 12.76 3.45
N GLU A 32 14.81 11.68 4.11
CA GLU A 32 15.31 10.48 3.46
C GLU A 32 14.12 9.55 3.18
N VAL A 33 13.79 9.31 1.91
CA VAL A 33 12.61 8.56 1.48
C VAL A 33 12.99 7.15 1.07
N CYS A 34 12.32 6.14 1.64
CA CYS A 34 12.47 4.74 1.24
C CYS A 34 11.12 4.07 1.06
N GLN A 35 10.90 3.47 -0.11
CA GLN A 35 9.70 2.68 -0.39
C GLN A 35 9.95 1.21 -0.14
N LEU A 36 9.05 0.55 0.61
CA LEU A 36 8.91 -0.90 0.58
C LEU A 36 8.06 -1.29 -0.64
N ARG A 37 8.64 -2.04 -1.56
CA ARG A 37 8.09 -2.28 -2.89
C ARG A 37 7.78 -3.75 -3.13
N CYS A 38 6.67 -4.03 -3.81
CA CYS A 38 6.41 -5.34 -4.38
C CYS A 38 7.31 -5.56 -5.61
N ASP A 39 8.14 -6.58 -5.56
CA ASP A 39 9.01 -7.04 -6.64
C ASP A 39 8.53 -8.37 -7.24
N GLY A 40 7.24 -8.64 -7.09
CA GLY A 40 6.65 -9.90 -7.52
C GLY A 40 6.36 -10.87 -6.37
N ALA A 41 6.75 -10.54 -5.15
CA ALA A 41 6.58 -11.40 -3.98
C ALA A 41 5.12 -11.57 -3.52
N ILE A 42 4.25 -10.61 -3.86
CA ILE A 42 2.81 -10.69 -3.56
C ILE A 42 2.14 -11.51 -4.64
N SER A 43 1.79 -12.76 -4.36
CA SER A 43 1.13 -13.66 -5.31
C SER A 43 -0.35 -13.29 -5.52
N ALA A 44 -1.07 -12.96 -4.45
CA ALA A 44 -2.44 -12.46 -4.52
C ALA A 44 -2.47 -10.95 -4.78
N CYS A 45 -2.24 -10.55 -6.04
CA CYS A 45 -2.17 -9.15 -6.41
C CYS A 45 -3.58 -8.55 -6.59
N GLY A 46 -3.90 -7.44 -5.88
CA GLY A 46 -5.17 -6.73 -6.04
C GLY A 46 -5.39 -6.09 -7.42
N ARG A 47 -4.37 -6.03 -8.28
CA ARG A 47 -4.52 -5.61 -9.68
C ARG A 47 -5.15 -6.67 -10.58
N ASP A 48 -5.09 -7.93 -10.17
CA ASP A 48 -5.69 -9.04 -10.93
C ASP A 48 -7.16 -9.28 -10.53
N ARG A 49 -7.88 -8.21 -10.20
CA ARG A 49 -9.26 -8.22 -9.70
C ARG A 49 -10.31 -8.78 -10.67
N ARG A 50 -9.91 -9.38 -11.77
CA ARG A 50 -10.83 -9.96 -12.75
C ARG A 50 -10.65 -11.46 -12.82
N GLY A 51 -11.52 -12.18 -12.12
CA GLY A 51 -11.92 -13.56 -12.40
C GLY A 51 -10.80 -14.52 -12.82
N GLY A 52 -9.97 -15.00 -11.91
CA GLY A 52 -9.10 -16.14 -12.16
C GLY A 52 -7.98 -15.93 -13.21
N VAL A 53 -7.73 -14.72 -13.63
CA VAL A 53 -6.67 -14.46 -14.61
C VAL A 53 -5.32 -14.59 -13.93
N VAL A 54 -4.57 -15.60 -14.31
CA VAL A 54 -3.17 -15.80 -13.94
C VAL A 54 -2.41 -14.51 -14.24
N ARG A 55 -1.77 -13.96 -13.20
CA ARG A 55 -0.93 -12.77 -13.24
C ARG A 55 0.00 -12.79 -14.45
N SER A 56 -0.19 -11.84 -15.37
CA SER A 56 0.68 -11.71 -16.52
C SER A 56 2.07 -11.20 -16.09
N PRO A 57 3.18 -11.87 -16.46
CA PRO A 57 4.53 -11.36 -16.19
C PRO A 57 4.76 -9.94 -16.70
N PHE A 58 4.13 -9.55 -17.82
CA PHE A 58 4.20 -8.20 -18.38
C PHE A 58 3.54 -7.14 -17.49
N GLN A 59 2.37 -7.45 -16.92
CA GLN A 59 1.69 -6.56 -16.00
C GLN A 59 2.52 -6.35 -14.72
N CYS A 60 3.13 -7.42 -14.22
CA CYS A 60 4.01 -7.35 -13.07
C CYS A 60 5.27 -6.52 -13.35
N ALA A 61 5.94 -6.74 -14.48
CA ALA A 61 7.12 -5.98 -14.89
C ALA A 61 6.79 -4.49 -15.06
N ARG A 62 5.64 -4.18 -15.68
CA ARG A 62 5.15 -2.80 -15.79
C ARG A 62 4.92 -2.17 -14.42
N CYS A 63 4.21 -2.85 -13.53
CA CYS A 63 3.94 -2.41 -12.17
C CYS A 63 5.24 -2.11 -11.41
N MET A 64 6.22 -3.02 -11.45
CA MET A 64 7.53 -2.82 -10.81
C MET A 64 8.29 -1.61 -11.36
N ASN A 65 8.25 -1.40 -12.69
CA ASN A 65 8.89 -0.25 -13.32
C ASN A 65 8.20 1.07 -12.96
N GLU A 66 6.87 1.07 -12.88
CA GLU A 66 6.10 2.25 -12.42
C GLU A 66 6.44 2.59 -10.97
N GLN A 67 6.54 1.60 -10.07
CA GLN A 67 6.94 1.82 -8.68
C GLN A 67 8.36 2.43 -8.59
N ARG A 68 9.33 1.90 -9.37
CA ARG A 68 10.70 2.45 -9.41
C ARG A 68 10.73 3.88 -9.90
N ALA A 69 9.97 4.17 -10.96
CA ALA A 69 9.90 5.53 -11.51
C ALA A 69 9.32 6.52 -10.50
N LEU A 70 8.26 6.12 -9.77
CA LEU A 70 7.61 6.97 -8.77
C LEU A 70 8.51 7.28 -7.58
N VAL A 71 9.17 6.28 -7.02
CA VAL A 71 10.07 6.50 -5.87
C VAL A 71 11.30 7.31 -6.28
N SER A 72 11.83 7.07 -7.48
CA SER A 72 12.94 7.86 -8.02
C SER A 72 12.51 9.32 -8.24
N TRP A 73 11.32 9.55 -8.79
CA TRP A 73 10.76 10.89 -8.93
C TRP A 73 10.54 11.56 -7.58
N ALA A 74 10.12 10.82 -6.56
CA ALA A 74 9.99 11.32 -5.19
C ALA A 74 11.34 11.57 -4.49
N GLY A 75 12.47 11.37 -5.18
CA GLY A 75 13.81 11.60 -4.60
C GLY A 75 14.23 10.51 -3.61
N GLY A 76 13.56 9.36 -3.63
CA GLY A 76 13.78 8.24 -2.71
C GLY A 76 14.46 7.04 -3.38
N HIS A 77 14.65 6.01 -2.57
CA HIS A 77 15.09 4.69 -3.01
C HIS A 77 14.08 3.62 -2.58
N SER A 78 14.29 2.36 -2.98
CA SER A 78 13.36 1.28 -2.65
C SER A 78 14.08 0.06 -2.11
N ARG A 79 13.35 -0.70 -1.29
CA ARG A 79 13.70 -2.06 -0.87
C ARG A 79 12.62 -3.02 -1.32
N ASP A 80 13.01 -4.20 -1.73
CA ASP A 80 12.12 -5.22 -2.25
C ASP A 80 11.60 -6.11 -1.12
N ILE A 81 10.32 -6.47 -1.17
CA ILE A 81 9.68 -7.37 -0.20
C ILE A 81 10.44 -8.71 -0.18
N SER A 82 10.78 -9.29 -1.34
CA SER A 82 11.48 -10.57 -1.40
C SER A 82 12.86 -10.52 -0.73
N GLY A 83 13.56 -9.40 -0.83
CA GLY A 83 14.88 -9.20 -0.19
C GLY A 83 14.83 -9.11 1.34
N LEU A 84 13.64 -8.93 1.91
CA LEU A 84 13.41 -8.88 3.35
C LEU A 84 12.83 -10.18 3.91
N LEU A 85 12.46 -11.13 3.06
CA LEU A 85 11.94 -12.44 3.46
C LEU A 85 13.04 -13.48 3.40
N ALA A 86 13.23 -14.25 4.47
CA ALA A 86 13.99 -15.48 4.38
C ALA A 86 13.18 -16.54 3.60
N ILE A 87 13.89 -17.45 2.93
CA ILE A 87 13.24 -18.56 2.20
C ILE A 87 12.33 -19.36 3.13
N GLU A 88 12.78 -19.59 4.36
CA GLU A 88 12.02 -20.32 5.38
C GLU A 88 10.70 -19.61 5.75
N ASP A 89 10.65 -18.29 5.75
CA ASP A 89 9.39 -17.56 6.03
C ASP A 89 8.34 -17.85 4.97
N GLY A 90 8.77 -17.83 3.70
CA GLY A 90 7.87 -18.15 2.59
C GLY A 90 7.35 -19.59 2.66
N LEU A 91 8.22 -20.55 2.95
CA LEU A 91 7.86 -21.97 3.09
C LEU A 91 6.94 -22.19 4.28
N LYS A 92 7.34 -21.75 5.48
CA LYS A 92 6.54 -21.89 6.71
C LYS A 92 5.16 -21.23 6.60
N THR A 93 5.09 -20.03 5.99
CA THR A 93 3.81 -19.36 5.75
C THR A 93 2.91 -20.19 4.84
N THR A 94 3.49 -20.73 3.75
CA THR A 94 2.73 -21.54 2.80
C THR A 94 2.25 -22.84 3.45
N GLU A 95 3.12 -23.57 4.13
CA GLU A 95 2.78 -24.82 4.85
C GLU A 95 1.69 -24.58 5.89
N TRP A 96 1.84 -23.53 6.70
CA TRP A 96 0.86 -23.17 7.71
C TRP A 96 -0.52 -22.92 7.09
N ILE A 97 -0.61 -22.02 6.10
CA ILE A 97 -1.89 -21.65 5.49
C ILE A 97 -2.50 -22.81 4.70
N GLN A 98 -1.70 -23.62 4.02
CA GLN A 98 -2.18 -24.81 3.31
C GLN A 98 -2.69 -25.88 4.26
N GLY A 99 -2.13 -25.98 5.46
CA GLY A 99 -2.57 -26.93 6.50
C GLY A 99 -3.87 -26.54 7.20
N VAL A 100 -4.38 -25.30 7.01
CA VAL A 100 -5.66 -24.88 7.60
C VAL A 100 -6.83 -25.57 6.89
N PRO A 101 -7.73 -26.28 7.63
CA PRO A 101 -8.97 -26.82 7.06
C PRO A 101 -9.83 -25.73 6.42
N ALA A 102 -10.54 -26.05 5.34
CA ALA A 102 -11.35 -25.07 4.61
C ALA A 102 -12.42 -24.39 5.48
N ASP A 103 -13.04 -25.15 6.37
CA ASP A 103 -14.06 -24.69 7.33
C ASP A 103 -13.49 -23.87 8.50
N ALA A 104 -12.17 -23.82 8.64
CA ALA A 104 -11.48 -23.06 9.66
C ALA A 104 -10.87 -21.74 9.14
N LEU A 105 -10.92 -21.48 7.82
CA LEU A 105 -10.28 -20.30 7.22
C LEU A 105 -10.81 -18.97 7.78
N GLU A 106 -12.09 -18.88 8.10
CA GLU A 106 -12.70 -17.66 8.68
C GLU A 106 -12.19 -17.34 10.09
N ARG A 107 -11.54 -18.29 10.75
CA ARG A 107 -11.02 -18.15 12.13
C ARG A 107 -9.51 -18.03 12.19
N VAL A 108 -8.83 -17.95 11.04
CA VAL A 108 -7.36 -17.82 11.01
C VAL A 108 -6.93 -16.46 11.52
N GLU A 109 -6.05 -16.48 12.50
CA GLU A 109 -5.48 -15.27 13.06
C GLU A 109 -3.97 -15.21 12.85
N PHE A 110 -3.46 -14.02 12.57
CA PHE A 110 -2.04 -13.70 12.54
C PHE A 110 -1.78 -12.45 13.39
N ARG A 111 -1.01 -12.61 14.47
CA ARG A 111 -0.67 -11.53 15.41
C ARG A 111 -1.89 -10.78 15.97
N GLY A 112 -2.95 -11.52 16.29
CA GLY A 112 -4.19 -10.96 16.83
C GLY A 112 -5.11 -10.32 15.79
N VAL A 113 -4.78 -10.44 14.51
CA VAL A 113 -5.64 -9.99 13.40
C VAL A 113 -6.30 -11.20 12.77
N ASN A 114 -7.62 -11.21 12.70
CA ASN A 114 -8.37 -12.17 11.92
C ASN A 114 -8.15 -11.89 10.43
N LEU A 115 -7.52 -12.85 9.72
CA LEU A 115 -7.13 -12.68 8.31
C LEU A 115 -8.32 -12.60 7.38
N TRP A 116 -9.41 -13.30 7.70
CA TRP A 116 -10.65 -13.24 6.92
C TRP A 116 -11.20 -11.82 6.89
N ASN A 117 -11.33 -11.19 8.06
CA ASN A 117 -11.83 -9.83 8.18
C ASN A 117 -10.89 -8.82 7.50
N ALA A 118 -9.58 -8.99 7.65
CA ALA A 118 -8.59 -8.12 7.02
C ALA A 118 -8.57 -8.22 5.48
N CYS A 119 -9.04 -9.34 4.93
CA CYS A 119 -9.07 -9.61 3.49
C CYS A 119 -10.47 -9.56 2.88
N ALA A 120 -11.52 -9.33 3.68
CA ALA A 120 -12.92 -9.48 3.27
C ALA A 120 -13.29 -8.66 2.03
N GLU A 121 -12.86 -7.40 1.97
CA GLU A 121 -13.17 -6.51 0.85
C GLU A 121 -12.51 -7.01 -0.46
N GLU A 122 -11.25 -7.42 -0.40
CA GLU A 122 -10.55 -7.98 -1.56
C GLU A 122 -11.20 -9.29 -2.03
N LEU A 123 -11.61 -10.15 -1.09
CA LEU A 123 -12.32 -11.39 -1.40
C LEU A 123 -13.68 -11.10 -2.04
N ARG A 124 -14.42 -10.13 -1.50
CA ARG A 124 -15.69 -9.69 -2.08
C ARG A 124 -15.54 -9.23 -3.53
N VAL A 125 -14.52 -8.42 -3.80
CA VAL A 125 -14.24 -7.92 -5.17
C VAL A 125 -13.80 -9.05 -6.10
N ARG A 126 -13.00 -10.00 -5.63
CA ARG A 126 -12.55 -11.16 -6.42
C ARG A 126 -13.68 -12.09 -6.81
N TRP A 127 -14.67 -12.23 -5.94
CA TRP A 127 -15.80 -13.14 -6.15
C TRP A 127 -17.05 -12.44 -6.71
N ASP A 128 -16.95 -11.15 -7.01
CA ASP A 128 -18.04 -10.44 -7.67
C ASP A 128 -18.33 -11.03 -9.06
N GLY A 129 -19.57 -11.50 -9.26
CA GLY A 129 -19.99 -12.17 -10.49
C GLY A 129 -19.50 -13.62 -10.68
N VAL A 130 -18.87 -14.24 -9.68
CA VAL A 130 -18.43 -15.65 -9.71
C VAL A 130 -19.54 -16.55 -9.13
N ASP A 131 -19.80 -17.70 -9.78
CA ASP A 131 -20.67 -18.73 -9.22
C ASP A 131 -19.97 -19.41 -8.03
N LEU A 132 -20.41 -19.03 -6.84
CA LEU A 132 -19.75 -19.42 -5.60
C LEU A 132 -19.93 -20.90 -5.24
N GLU A 133 -20.91 -21.59 -5.80
CA GLU A 133 -21.15 -23.03 -5.56
C GLU A 133 -20.32 -23.88 -6.52
N ALA A 134 -20.21 -23.47 -7.78
CA ALA A 134 -19.45 -24.19 -8.79
C ALA A 134 -17.93 -24.20 -8.53
N ASP A 135 -17.39 -23.16 -7.87
CA ASP A 135 -15.94 -22.93 -7.74
C ASP A 135 -15.42 -22.98 -6.29
N ALA A 136 -16.03 -23.80 -5.42
CA ALA A 136 -15.64 -23.88 -4.02
C ALA A 136 -14.14 -24.17 -3.77
N ALA A 137 -13.53 -25.02 -4.59
CA ALA A 137 -12.10 -25.33 -4.48
C ALA A 137 -11.21 -24.13 -4.86
N GLN A 138 -11.60 -23.38 -5.89
CA GLN A 138 -10.89 -22.16 -6.31
C GLN A 138 -10.99 -21.07 -5.23
N ARG A 139 -12.15 -20.91 -4.60
CA ARG A 139 -12.33 -19.97 -3.48
C ARG A 139 -11.39 -20.26 -2.31
N VAL A 140 -11.27 -21.53 -1.93
CA VAL A 140 -10.32 -21.94 -0.88
C VAL A 140 -8.88 -21.62 -1.28
N ALA A 141 -8.52 -21.85 -2.54
CA ALA A 141 -7.20 -21.52 -3.06
C ALA A 141 -6.95 -20.01 -3.03
N ASP A 142 -7.90 -19.19 -3.47
CA ASP A 142 -7.81 -17.71 -3.47
C ASP A 142 -7.64 -17.16 -2.05
N VAL A 143 -8.42 -17.66 -1.07
CA VAL A 143 -8.30 -17.27 0.34
C VAL A 143 -6.90 -17.61 0.87
N ARG A 144 -6.43 -18.81 0.64
CA ARG A 144 -5.11 -19.25 1.11
C ARG A 144 -3.98 -18.42 0.50
N GLU A 145 -4.06 -18.14 -0.78
CA GLU A 145 -3.07 -17.30 -1.47
C GLU A 145 -3.06 -15.87 -0.94
N LEU A 146 -4.24 -15.30 -0.70
CA LEU A 146 -4.38 -13.96 -0.15
C LEU A 146 -3.85 -13.89 1.30
N PHE A 147 -4.17 -14.86 2.15
CA PHE A 147 -3.65 -14.94 3.52
C PHE A 147 -2.12 -15.10 3.54
N ALA A 148 -1.58 -15.99 2.70
CA ALA A 148 -0.13 -16.14 2.58
C ALA A 148 0.56 -14.85 2.11
N SER A 149 -0.05 -14.13 1.18
CA SER A 149 0.46 -12.82 0.73
C SER A 149 0.42 -11.78 1.83
N TYR A 150 -0.68 -11.71 2.60
CA TYR A 150 -0.81 -10.83 3.76
C TYR A 150 0.31 -11.08 4.78
N VAL A 151 0.51 -12.34 5.17
CA VAL A 151 1.54 -12.71 6.16
C VAL A 151 2.95 -12.38 5.68
N ARG A 152 3.25 -12.66 4.42
CA ARG A 152 4.56 -12.31 3.81
C ARG A 152 4.81 -10.80 3.83
N VAL A 153 3.81 -10.01 3.47
CA VAL A 153 3.93 -8.55 3.52
C VAL A 153 4.11 -8.08 4.97
N ALA A 154 3.38 -8.63 5.93
CA ALA A 154 3.53 -8.28 7.32
C ALA A 154 4.96 -8.57 7.84
N LEU A 155 5.51 -9.77 7.54
CA LEU A 155 6.88 -10.14 7.94
C LEU A 155 7.95 -9.25 7.28
N ALA A 156 7.78 -8.96 5.99
CA ALA A 156 8.70 -8.05 5.29
C ALA A 156 8.63 -6.62 5.84
N SER A 157 7.42 -6.16 6.16
CA SER A 157 7.18 -4.82 6.72
C SER A 157 7.79 -4.67 8.11
N GLU A 158 7.68 -5.68 8.96
CA GLU A 158 8.35 -5.71 10.27
C GLU A 158 9.86 -5.51 10.13
N ARG A 159 10.50 -6.34 9.29
CA ARG A 159 11.95 -6.24 9.06
C ARG A 159 12.37 -4.94 8.40
N PHE A 160 11.54 -4.44 7.49
CA PHE A 160 11.77 -3.13 6.89
C PHE A 160 11.78 -2.03 7.95
N ILE A 161 10.78 -2.00 8.81
CA ILE A 161 10.64 -1.00 9.88
C ILE A 161 11.79 -1.13 10.88
N GLU A 162 12.15 -2.35 11.29
CA GLU A 162 13.28 -2.59 12.20
C GLU A 162 14.63 -2.13 11.64
N GLN A 163 14.88 -2.38 10.36
CA GLN A 163 16.14 -2.04 9.70
C GLN A 163 16.24 -0.57 9.30
N TRP A 164 15.14 -0.03 8.74
CA TRP A 164 15.09 1.34 8.24
C TRP A 164 14.82 2.36 9.33
N LYS A 165 14.05 1.96 10.35
CA LYS A 165 13.63 2.81 11.49
C LYS A 165 13.02 4.13 11.03
N PRO A 166 11.90 4.09 10.28
CA PRO A 166 11.26 5.30 9.83
C PRO A 166 10.72 6.12 11.00
N ASP A 167 10.80 7.44 10.88
CA ASP A 167 10.15 8.36 11.81
C ASP A 167 8.66 8.51 11.49
N PHE A 168 8.32 8.36 10.20
CA PHE A 168 6.96 8.50 9.67
C PHE A 168 6.75 7.57 8.48
N THR A 169 5.50 7.12 8.29
CA THR A 169 5.15 6.29 7.13
C THR A 169 3.90 6.78 6.40
N MET A 170 3.95 6.74 5.08
CA MET A 170 2.86 7.04 4.17
C MET A 170 2.39 5.77 3.49
N ILE A 171 1.08 5.49 3.55
CA ILE A 171 0.49 4.25 3.09
C ILE A 171 -0.64 4.57 2.10
N SER A 172 -0.62 3.96 0.92
CA SER A 172 -1.75 4.07 -0.02
C SER A 172 -2.79 2.99 0.24
N SER A 173 -4.07 3.39 0.20
CA SER A 173 -5.25 2.52 0.30
C SER A 173 -5.41 1.73 1.61
N VAL A 174 -6.42 2.13 2.41
CA VAL A 174 -6.82 1.40 3.64
C VAL A 174 -7.51 0.07 3.36
N HIS A 175 -8.15 -0.03 2.19
CA HIS A 175 -8.99 -1.19 1.82
C HIS A 175 -8.17 -2.33 1.20
N ASP A 176 -6.89 -2.10 0.95
CA ASP A 176 -5.99 -3.12 0.44
C ASP A 176 -5.42 -3.95 1.60
N PRO A 177 -5.56 -5.29 1.58
CA PRO A 177 -5.07 -6.14 2.65
C PRO A 177 -3.54 -6.06 2.83
N MET A 178 -2.78 -5.77 1.77
CA MET A 178 -1.33 -5.61 1.88
C MET A 178 -0.95 -4.30 2.57
N ALA A 179 -1.69 -3.23 2.28
CA ALA A 179 -1.54 -1.95 2.99
C ALA A 179 -1.93 -2.08 4.47
N HIS A 180 -3.00 -2.83 4.75
CA HIS A 180 -3.39 -3.16 6.13
C HIS A 180 -2.30 -3.96 6.86
N ALA A 181 -1.68 -4.94 6.20
CA ALA A 181 -0.58 -5.73 6.78
C ALA A 181 0.62 -4.83 7.16
N TYR A 182 0.98 -3.87 6.30
CA TYR A 182 2.03 -2.90 6.59
C TYR A 182 1.64 -1.97 7.75
N LEU A 183 0.42 -1.41 7.73
CA LEU A 183 -0.09 -0.52 8.77
C LEU A 183 -0.09 -1.19 10.15
N LEU A 184 -0.43 -2.48 10.22
CA LEU A 184 -0.36 -3.26 11.45
C LEU A 184 1.05 -3.24 12.03
N GLN A 185 2.08 -3.46 11.20
CA GLN A 185 3.46 -3.47 11.67
C GLN A 185 3.93 -2.07 12.11
N ALA A 186 3.52 -1.02 11.40
CA ALA A 186 3.79 0.36 11.80
C ALA A 186 3.18 0.67 13.18
N LYS A 187 1.93 0.27 13.41
CA LYS A 187 1.26 0.41 14.71
C LYS A 187 1.98 -0.35 15.82
N LEU A 188 2.36 -1.61 15.59
CA LEU A 188 3.09 -2.42 16.57
C LEU A 188 4.45 -1.83 16.92
N ALA A 189 5.13 -1.26 15.95
CA ALA A 189 6.41 -0.57 16.12
C ALA A 189 6.26 0.86 16.66
N LYS A 190 5.03 1.35 16.84
CA LYS A 190 4.72 2.74 17.25
C LYS A 190 5.31 3.80 16.31
N VAL A 191 5.38 3.47 15.02
CA VAL A 191 5.74 4.41 13.97
C VAL A 191 4.50 5.19 13.58
N GLU A 192 4.60 6.53 13.56
CA GLU A 192 3.51 7.38 13.10
C GLU A 192 3.21 7.10 11.62
N ALA A 193 1.93 7.03 11.29
CA ALA A 193 1.49 6.68 9.95
C ALA A 193 0.35 7.57 9.48
N ALA A 194 0.33 7.87 8.19
CA ALA A 194 -0.85 8.39 7.52
C ALA A 194 -1.21 7.52 6.32
N VAL A 195 -2.49 7.38 6.09
CA VAL A 195 -3.08 6.56 5.04
C VAL A 195 -3.80 7.46 4.04
N TRP A 196 -3.52 7.25 2.76
CA TRP A 196 -4.19 7.90 1.65
C TRP A 196 -5.16 6.92 1.01
N SER A 197 -6.41 7.29 0.91
CA SER A 197 -7.44 6.49 0.26
C SER A 197 -8.25 7.34 -0.71
N PHE A 198 -8.93 6.71 -1.66
CA PHE A 198 -9.90 7.38 -2.53
C PHE A 198 -11.30 6.97 -2.10
N ASP A 199 -12.14 7.97 -1.83
CA ASP A 199 -13.56 7.79 -1.57
C ASP A 199 -14.33 7.98 -2.89
N PRO A 200 -14.85 6.90 -3.49
CA PRO A 200 -15.56 6.98 -4.76
C PRO A 200 -16.94 7.63 -4.66
N GLU A 201 -17.57 7.62 -3.48
CA GLU A 201 -18.90 8.21 -3.27
C GLU A 201 -18.82 9.74 -3.24
N ASN A 202 -17.79 10.27 -2.59
CA ASN A 202 -17.57 11.71 -2.49
C ASN A 202 -16.58 12.24 -3.55
N GLU A 203 -16.02 11.35 -4.37
CA GLU A 203 -14.99 11.67 -5.38
C GLU A 203 -13.80 12.45 -4.81
N CYS A 204 -13.36 12.11 -3.60
CA CYS A 204 -12.27 12.80 -2.91
C CYS A 204 -11.13 11.86 -2.51
N VAL A 205 -9.94 12.44 -2.32
CA VAL A 205 -8.84 11.78 -1.63
C VAL A 205 -8.96 12.09 -0.15
N VAL A 206 -8.90 11.04 0.67
CA VAL A 206 -8.94 11.11 2.12
C VAL A 206 -7.57 10.80 2.67
N VAL A 207 -7.09 11.60 3.60
CA VAL A 207 -5.84 11.37 4.35
C VAL A 207 -6.17 11.26 5.83
N GLU A 208 -5.76 10.16 6.45
CA GLU A 208 -5.99 9.85 7.85
C GLU A 208 -4.65 9.60 8.54
N ALA A 209 -4.27 10.45 9.49
CA ALA A 209 -3.10 10.24 10.32
C ALA A 209 -3.46 9.48 11.60
N LEU A 210 -2.62 8.53 12.04
CA LEU A 210 -2.90 7.73 13.23
C LEU A 210 -2.99 8.58 14.51
N SER A 211 -2.22 9.65 14.60
CA SER A 211 -2.21 10.57 15.75
C SER A 211 -3.31 11.61 15.71
N ASN A 212 -4.01 11.77 14.57
CA ASN A 212 -5.03 12.80 14.41
C ASN A 212 -6.41 12.14 14.23
N PRO A 213 -7.37 12.37 15.14
CA PRO A 213 -8.71 11.78 15.04
C PRO A 213 -9.58 12.38 13.92
N THR A 214 -9.16 13.52 13.36
CA THR A 214 -9.82 14.12 12.20
C THR A 214 -9.22 13.54 10.93
N ARG A 215 -9.95 13.63 9.82
CA ARG A 215 -9.46 13.28 8.50
C ARG A 215 -9.43 14.52 7.61
N TYR A 216 -8.46 14.56 6.70
CA TYR A 216 -8.39 15.58 5.66
C TYR A 216 -9.01 15.02 4.38
N GLU A 217 -9.87 15.79 3.74
CA GLU A 217 -10.52 15.43 2.47
C GLU A 217 -10.23 16.48 1.41
N THR A 218 -9.90 16.04 0.20
CA THR A 218 -9.74 16.93 -0.95
C THR A 218 -10.39 16.36 -2.19
N LYS A 219 -11.14 17.20 -2.89
CA LYS A 219 -11.75 16.86 -4.18
C LYS A 219 -10.81 17.06 -5.36
N LEU A 220 -9.56 17.42 -5.12
CA LEU A 220 -8.59 17.58 -6.19
C LEU A 220 -8.41 16.25 -6.92
N VAL A 221 -9.04 16.13 -8.06
CA VAL A 221 -8.74 15.08 -9.03
C VAL A 221 -7.51 15.50 -9.78
N LEU A 222 -6.39 14.84 -9.49
CA LEU A 222 -5.16 15.07 -10.24
C LEU A 222 -5.37 14.59 -11.68
N GLU A 223 -5.80 15.48 -12.54
CA GLU A 223 -5.88 15.25 -13.96
C GLU A 223 -4.48 15.01 -14.51
N GLY A 224 -4.24 13.78 -14.90
CA GLY A 224 -3.06 13.39 -15.63
C GLY A 224 -1.80 13.17 -14.78
N ILE A 225 -1.45 11.91 -14.67
CA ILE A 225 -0.18 11.40 -14.16
C ILE A 225 1.03 12.08 -14.79
N ALA A 226 0.90 12.55 -16.03
CA ALA A 226 1.94 13.25 -16.76
C ALA A 226 2.35 14.57 -16.07
N SER A 227 1.41 15.29 -15.46
CA SER A 227 1.73 16.54 -14.76
C SER A 227 2.52 16.32 -13.47
N MET A 228 2.34 15.19 -12.81
CA MET A 228 3.08 14.85 -11.59
C MET A 228 4.52 14.43 -11.83
N ARG A 229 4.85 13.96 -13.04
CA ARG A 229 6.23 13.64 -13.44
C ARG A 229 7.08 14.88 -13.72
N ASN A 230 6.44 16.02 -13.79
CA ASN A 230 7.11 17.30 -14.02
C ASN A 230 7.70 17.88 -12.73
N ASP A 231 8.63 18.80 -12.88
CA ASP A 231 9.20 19.55 -11.76
C ASP A 231 8.05 20.17 -10.92
N PRO A 232 8.04 20.04 -9.57
CA PRO A 232 7.05 20.69 -8.71
C PRO A 232 6.84 22.17 -8.98
N ARG A 233 7.86 22.85 -9.51
CA ARG A 233 7.75 24.27 -9.93
C ARG A 233 6.77 24.48 -11.09
N THR A 234 6.38 23.42 -11.78
CA THR A 234 5.40 23.45 -12.88
C THR A 234 4.01 23.04 -12.43
N TRP A 235 3.83 22.66 -11.16
CA TRP A 235 2.52 22.32 -10.62
C TRP A 235 1.64 23.56 -10.54
N GLY A 236 0.38 23.40 -10.89
CA GLY A 236 -0.60 24.49 -10.77
C GLY A 236 -0.77 24.95 -9.30
N PRO A 237 -1.19 26.18 -9.08
CA PRO A 237 -1.38 26.73 -7.74
C PRO A 237 -2.35 25.91 -6.89
N GLU A 238 -3.32 25.26 -7.51
CA GLU A 238 -4.31 24.41 -6.83
C GLU A 238 -3.66 23.17 -6.20
N LEU A 239 -2.78 22.46 -6.94
CA LEU A 239 -2.06 21.30 -6.39
C LEU A 239 -1.10 21.73 -5.27
N THR A 240 -0.44 22.86 -5.44
CA THR A 240 0.45 23.41 -4.42
C THR A 240 -0.32 23.74 -3.14
N ALA A 241 -1.53 24.32 -3.25
CA ALA A 241 -2.38 24.63 -2.11
C ALA A 241 -2.81 23.34 -1.36
N VAL A 242 -3.28 22.32 -2.10
CA VAL A 242 -3.68 21.03 -1.50
C VAL A 242 -2.49 20.36 -0.81
N LEU A 243 -1.30 20.36 -1.43
CA LEU A 243 -0.09 19.82 -0.83
C LEU A 243 0.25 20.52 0.49
N HIS A 244 0.15 21.85 0.51
CA HIS A 244 0.36 22.66 1.70
C HIS A 244 -0.63 22.30 2.82
N GLU A 245 -1.90 22.19 2.49
CA GLU A 245 -2.95 21.82 3.46
C GLU A 245 -2.74 20.43 4.03
N VAL A 246 -2.44 19.42 3.17
CA VAL A 246 -2.13 18.05 3.62
C VAL A 246 -0.92 18.02 4.54
N LEU A 247 0.17 18.71 4.17
CA LEU A 247 1.38 18.73 4.98
C LEU A 247 1.15 19.44 6.32
N THR A 248 0.35 20.50 6.33
CA THR A 248 -0.07 21.18 7.58
C THR A 248 -0.90 20.25 8.45
N TYR A 249 -1.86 19.53 7.87
CA TYR A 249 -2.66 18.52 8.57
C TYR A 249 -1.77 17.43 9.20
N LEU A 250 -0.71 17.01 8.50
CA LEU A 250 0.26 16.03 8.97
C LEU A 250 1.28 16.59 9.98
N GLY A 251 1.20 17.88 10.34
CA GLY A 251 2.11 18.54 11.26
C GLY A 251 3.45 18.97 10.65
N TYR A 252 3.57 18.90 9.32
CA TYR A 252 4.73 19.39 8.57
C TYR A 252 4.40 20.79 8.02
N ALA A 253 4.61 21.83 8.86
CA ALA A 253 4.37 23.18 8.41
C ALA A 253 5.35 23.55 7.28
N PRO A 254 4.85 23.85 6.08
CA PRO A 254 5.72 24.26 4.98
C PRO A 254 6.07 25.73 5.11
N ASP A 255 7.06 26.06 5.93
CA ASP A 255 7.57 27.45 6.00
C ASP A 255 8.20 27.90 4.68
N ARG A 256 8.32 27.02 3.70
CA ARG A 256 8.90 27.32 2.37
C ARG A 256 8.35 26.39 1.29
N VAL A 257 7.18 26.67 0.77
CA VAL A 257 6.87 26.22 -0.60
C VAL A 257 7.50 27.23 -1.55
N VAL A 258 8.66 26.90 -2.08
CA VAL A 258 9.30 27.67 -3.15
C VAL A 258 9.03 26.99 -4.47
#